data_55ad48db35c3134221689ae9815e7b30
#
_entry.id   55ad48db35c3134221689ae9815e7b30
#
_cell.length_a   1.000
_cell.length_b   1.000
_cell.length_c   1.000
_cell.angle_alpha   90.00
_cell.angle_beta   90.00
_cell.angle_gamma   90.00
#
_symmetry.space_group_name_H-M   'P 1'
#
loop_
_entity.id
_entity.type
_entity.pdbx_description
1 polymer ?
#
loop_
_entity_poly.entity_id
_entity_poly.type
_entity_poly.pdbx_seq_one_letter_code
_entity_poly.pdbx_strand_id
1 'polypeptide(L)'
;MQCDFRVRLPIRLRSARLSIALADQVNRRYLLIDRIKIMNENISRRKAVRLIGTITAGSMLPISASRAPAISESSMMLTRAIPSSGEKLPVIGLGTWRVFDVGASESERAPLEDVLRLFVQRGARVIDSSPMYGRSEQVIGDLTSKLGLRDKLFFATKVWTRGKQAGIDSMEKSFTRLQTKRIDLMQVHNLVDVSTHLATIRDWKRQGRIRYVGVTHYESGAFEAVEKILRSEKLDFLQINYSIMEREAEQRILPLAQERRVAVIINRPFGGGDLFGRVRAKQLPDWAAEFDCRSWAHFFLKWIVAHPAVTCVIPATNNPQHLEDNLQAGAGRLPDAKMRQRMVDFVSSL
;
A
#
# COMPACT_ATOMS: atom_id res chain seq x y z
N MET A 1 19.85 -59.34 27.93
CA MET A 1 18.65 -58.58 28.25
C MET A 1 18.84 -57.18 27.63
N GLN A 2 18.32 -57.00 26.43
CA GLN A 2 18.33 -55.74 25.67
C GLN A 2 17.02 -55.01 25.95
N CYS A 3 17.10 -53.78 26.51
CA CYS A 3 15.96 -52.90 26.65
C CYS A 3 16.02 -51.79 25.59
N ASP A 4 15.08 -51.82 24.70
CA ASP A 4 14.86 -50.91 23.59
C ASP A 4 14.08 -49.70 24.11
N PHE A 5 14.71 -48.53 24.19
CA PHE A 5 14.07 -47.26 24.58
C PHE A 5 13.68 -46.48 23.30
N ARG A 6 12.42 -46.67 22.83
CA ARG A 6 11.82 -45.79 21.82
C ARG A 6 11.30 -44.54 22.49
N VAL A 7 11.99 -43.43 22.29
CA VAL A 7 11.53 -42.09 22.69
C VAL A 7 10.46 -41.64 21.71
N ARG A 8 9.23 -41.50 22.18
CA ARG A 8 8.12 -40.87 21.43
C ARG A 8 8.26 -39.35 21.57
N LEU A 9 8.56 -38.64 20.48
CA LEU A 9 8.51 -37.20 20.39
C LEU A 9 7.05 -36.68 20.44
N PRO A 10 6.75 -35.61 21.14
CA PRO A 10 5.39 -35.08 21.30
C PRO A 10 4.85 -34.50 20.00
N ILE A 11 3.56 -34.79 19.72
CA ILE A 11 2.78 -34.45 18.52
C ILE A 11 2.81 -32.93 18.17
N ARG A 12 3.10 -32.04 19.12
CA ARG A 12 3.13 -30.59 18.90
C ARG A 12 4.26 -30.06 18.00
N LEU A 13 5.35 -30.81 17.82
CA LEU A 13 6.47 -30.40 16.95
C LEU A 13 6.24 -30.74 15.46
N ARG A 14 5.29 -31.64 15.14
CA ARG A 14 4.98 -31.99 13.76
C ARG A 14 4.12 -30.95 13.04
N SER A 15 3.20 -30.28 13.75
CA SER A 15 2.31 -29.27 13.14
C SER A 15 3.05 -27.99 12.76
N ALA A 16 4.03 -27.56 13.55
CA ALA A 16 4.82 -26.35 13.26
C ALA A 16 5.74 -26.53 12.03
N ARG A 17 6.32 -27.73 11.85
CA ARG A 17 7.16 -28.02 10.67
C ARG A 17 6.35 -28.16 9.38
N LEU A 18 5.13 -28.69 9.44
CA LEU A 18 4.23 -28.76 8.28
C LEU A 18 3.78 -27.36 7.83
N SER A 19 3.47 -26.45 8.77
CA SER A 19 3.05 -25.08 8.43
C SER A 19 4.16 -24.27 7.78
N ILE A 20 5.40 -24.45 8.20
CA ILE A 20 6.56 -23.76 7.60
C ILE A 20 6.86 -24.33 6.20
N ALA A 21 6.75 -25.65 6.02
CA ALA A 21 6.97 -26.29 4.71
C ALA A 21 5.89 -25.94 3.69
N LEU A 22 4.62 -25.79 4.10
CA LEU A 22 3.53 -25.34 3.22
C LEU A 22 3.71 -23.87 2.80
N ALA A 23 4.12 -23.00 3.72
CA ALA A 23 4.40 -21.61 3.42
C ALA A 23 5.55 -21.43 2.40
N ASP A 24 6.60 -22.26 2.52
CA ASP A 24 7.73 -22.24 1.60
C ASP A 24 7.38 -22.81 0.21
N GLN A 25 6.50 -23.81 0.15
CA GLN A 25 6.04 -24.41 -1.10
C GLN A 25 5.07 -23.48 -1.86
N VAL A 26 4.22 -22.75 -1.18
CA VAL A 26 3.36 -21.71 -1.77
C VAL A 26 4.21 -20.56 -2.31
N ASN A 27 5.23 -20.14 -1.56
CA ASN A 27 6.13 -19.07 -1.97
C ASN A 27 6.94 -19.44 -3.23
N ARG A 28 7.39 -20.71 -3.37
CA ARG A 28 8.11 -21.20 -4.57
C ARG A 28 7.23 -21.29 -5.82
N ARG A 29 5.95 -21.63 -5.68
CA ARG A 29 5.00 -21.65 -6.83
C ARG A 29 4.73 -20.26 -7.37
N TYR A 30 4.61 -19.24 -6.51
CA TYR A 30 4.43 -17.85 -6.95
C TYR A 30 5.68 -17.29 -7.66
N LEU A 31 6.88 -17.64 -7.21
CA LEU A 31 8.13 -17.25 -7.87
C LEU A 31 8.32 -17.86 -9.27
N LEU A 32 7.76 -19.04 -9.54
CA LEU A 32 7.84 -19.69 -10.85
C LEU A 32 6.91 -19.04 -11.87
N ILE A 33 5.71 -18.64 -11.45
CA ILE A 33 4.70 -18.01 -12.30
C ILE A 33 5.16 -16.60 -12.73
N ASP A 34 5.80 -15.84 -11.85
CA ASP A 34 6.32 -14.51 -12.16
C ASP A 34 7.51 -14.57 -13.13
N ARG A 35 8.38 -15.58 -13.05
CA ARG A 35 9.49 -15.77 -14.03
C ARG A 35 9.00 -16.07 -15.45
N ILE A 36 7.89 -16.77 -15.59
CA ILE A 36 7.29 -17.07 -16.90
C ILE A 36 6.64 -15.82 -17.51
N LYS A 37 6.05 -14.92 -16.70
CA LYS A 37 5.48 -13.66 -17.17
C LYS A 37 6.54 -12.68 -17.69
N ILE A 38 7.68 -12.57 -17.03
CA ILE A 38 8.77 -11.66 -17.40
C ILE A 38 9.43 -12.08 -18.74
N MET A 39 9.44 -13.37 -19.06
CA MET A 39 9.98 -13.85 -20.34
C MET A 39 9.10 -13.54 -21.55
N ASN A 40 7.81 -13.35 -21.40
CA ASN A 40 6.89 -13.08 -22.53
C ASN A 40 6.80 -11.58 -22.93
N GLU A 41 7.23 -10.65 -22.10
CA GLU A 41 7.16 -9.20 -22.41
C GLU A 41 8.32 -8.67 -23.24
N ASN A 42 9.41 -9.45 -23.41
CA ASN A 42 10.64 -8.98 -24.08
C ASN A 42 10.70 -9.20 -25.60
N ILE A 43 9.62 -9.63 -26.26
CA ILE A 43 9.66 -9.98 -27.70
C ILE A 43 9.16 -8.87 -28.64
N SER A 44 8.71 -7.69 -28.16
CA SER A 44 8.04 -6.68 -28.99
C SER A 44 8.82 -5.39 -29.33
N ARG A 45 10.14 -5.29 -29.13
CA ARG A 45 10.87 -4.01 -29.33
C ARG A 45 11.78 -3.94 -30.58
N ARG A 46 11.61 -4.76 -31.61
CA ARG A 46 12.48 -4.72 -32.82
C ARG A 46 11.78 -4.39 -34.15
N LYS A 47 10.72 -3.59 -34.18
CA LYS A 47 10.15 -3.10 -35.47
C LYS A 47 9.61 -1.68 -35.36
N ALA A 48 10.46 -0.68 -35.28
CA ALA A 48 10.09 0.71 -35.59
C ALA A 48 11.32 1.60 -35.81
N VAL A 49 12.06 1.36 -36.88
CA VAL A 49 12.95 2.36 -37.46
C VAL A 49 12.89 2.19 -38.96
N ARG A 50 12.12 3.04 -39.66
CA ARG A 50 12.30 3.53 -41.04
C ARG A 50 11.06 4.28 -41.48
N LEU A 51 11.09 5.58 -41.45
CA LEU A 51 10.67 6.47 -42.55
C LEU A 51 11.00 7.93 -42.17
N ILE A 52 12.07 8.43 -42.75
CA ILE A 52 12.36 9.86 -42.85
C ILE A 52 12.43 10.12 -44.37
N GLY A 53 11.70 11.11 -44.82
CA GLY A 53 11.79 11.55 -46.18
C GLY A 53 10.91 12.76 -46.53
N THR A 54 11.60 13.90 -46.67
CA THR A 54 11.32 15.05 -47.53
C THR A 54 10.25 16.09 -47.18
N ILE A 55 10.79 17.27 -46.91
CA ILE A 55 10.12 18.55 -46.69
C ILE A 55 10.16 19.37 -47.99
N THR A 56 9.08 20.01 -48.31
CA THR A 56 9.09 21.21 -49.18
C THR A 56 8.37 22.38 -48.51
N ALA A 57 8.98 23.53 -48.65
CA ALA A 57 8.63 24.80 -48.04
C ALA A 57 7.33 25.41 -48.56
N GLY A 58 6.62 26.16 -47.75
CA GLY A 58 5.60 27.10 -48.20
C GLY A 58 4.63 27.53 -47.12
N SER A 59 4.63 28.83 -46.82
CA SER A 59 3.56 29.63 -46.23
C SER A 59 3.59 29.84 -44.71
N MET A 60 4.10 30.98 -44.32
CA MET A 60 3.91 31.59 -42.99
C MET A 60 2.42 31.98 -42.80
N LEU A 61 1.77 31.36 -41.83
CA LEU A 61 0.55 31.88 -41.23
C LEU A 61 0.84 32.27 -39.76
N PRO A 62 0.17 33.28 -39.20
CA PRO A 62 0.47 33.77 -37.85
C PRO A 62 0.17 32.65 -36.83
N ILE A 63 1.19 32.28 -36.08
CA ILE A 63 1.08 31.37 -34.94
C ILE A 63 0.23 32.08 -33.87
N SER A 64 -1.06 31.79 -33.83
CA SER A 64 -1.87 32.04 -32.65
C SER A 64 -1.22 31.29 -31.51
N ALA A 65 -0.69 32.03 -30.53
CA ALA A 65 -0.17 31.48 -29.28
C ALA A 65 -1.32 30.68 -28.62
N SER A 66 -1.31 29.37 -28.89
CA SER A 66 -2.20 28.43 -28.19
C SER A 66 -1.81 28.52 -26.72
N ARG A 67 -2.63 29.22 -25.96
CA ARG A 67 -2.55 29.30 -24.51
C ARG A 67 -2.57 27.85 -24.02
N ALA A 68 -1.45 27.36 -23.46
CA ALA A 68 -1.41 26.07 -22.80
C ALA A 68 -2.63 25.99 -21.87
N PRO A 69 -3.40 24.89 -21.87
CA PRO A 69 -4.54 24.79 -20.97
C PRO A 69 -4.03 25.04 -19.57
N ALA A 70 -4.54 26.08 -18.92
CA ALA A 70 -4.32 26.31 -17.50
C ALA A 70 -4.67 25.00 -16.81
N ILE A 71 -3.70 24.43 -16.07
CA ILE A 71 -3.96 23.30 -15.18
C ILE A 71 -5.06 23.81 -14.25
N SER A 72 -6.25 23.32 -14.48
CA SER A 72 -7.42 23.65 -13.68
C SER A 72 -7.04 23.39 -12.22
N GLU A 73 -7.27 24.36 -11.32
CA GLU A 73 -7.14 24.26 -9.87
C GLU A 73 -7.97 23.09 -9.26
N SER A 74 -8.57 22.26 -10.06
CA SER A 74 -9.58 21.25 -9.70
C SER A 74 -9.00 19.94 -9.22
N SER A 75 -7.73 19.81 -8.83
CA SER A 75 -7.35 18.52 -8.27
C SER A 75 -6.25 18.54 -7.21
N MET A 76 -6.38 19.38 -6.20
CA MET A 76 -5.63 19.09 -4.98
C MET A 76 -6.10 17.75 -4.41
N MET A 77 -5.14 16.90 -4.04
CA MET A 77 -5.45 15.64 -3.41
C MET A 77 -6.29 15.85 -2.15
N LEU A 78 -7.37 15.12 -2.03
CA LEU A 78 -8.22 15.11 -0.84
C LEU A 78 -7.40 14.70 0.38
N THR A 79 -7.73 15.29 1.52
CA THR A 79 -7.09 14.97 2.80
C THR A 79 -8.13 14.60 3.84
N ARG A 80 -7.74 13.74 4.78
CA ARG A 80 -8.55 13.37 5.93
C ARG A 80 -7.77 13.50 7.23
N ALA A 81 -8.44 13.98 8.26
CA ALA A 81 -7.83 14.14 9.57
C ALA A 81 -7.60 12.79 10.26
N ILE A 82 -6.46 12.65 10.90
CA ILE A 82 -6.22 11.63 11.92
C ILE A 82 -7.08 12.02 13.13
N PRO A 83 -8.07 11.20 13.57
CA PRO A 83 -9.01 11.62 14.60
C PRO A 83 -8.37 11.93 15.96
N SER A 84 -7.21 11.32 16.27
CA SER A 84 -6.50 11.53 17.54
C SER A 84 -5.70 12.83 17.61
N SER A 85 -5.34 13.44 16.47
CA SER A 85 -4.47 14.64 16.44
C SER A 85 -5.03 15.81 15.62
N GLY A 86 -5.96 15.55 14.70
CA GLY A 86 -6.42 16.52 13.72
C GLY A 86 -5.46 16.74 12.54
N GLU A 87 -4.27 16.13 12.53
CA GLU A 87 -3.35 16.19 11.38
C GLU A 87 -4.01 15.62 10.14
N LYS A 88 -3.94 16.36 9.03
CA LYS A 88 -4.53 15.93 7.75
C LYS A 88 -3.55 15.08 6.96
N LEU A 89 -3.97 13.90 6.52
CA LEU A 89 -3.23 13.04 5.61
C LEU A 89 -3.88 13.00 4.22
N PRO A 90 -3.07 12.97 3.14
CA PRO A 90 -3.56 12.65 1.80
C PRO A 90 -4.28 11.29 1.78
N VAL A 91 -5.38 11.19 1.03
CA VAL A 91 -6.19 9.96 0.99
C VAL A 91 -5.52 8.83 0.20
N ILE A 92 -4.49 9.14 -0.60
CA ILE A 92 -3.67 8.14 -1.31
C ILE A 92 -2.24 8.20 -0.77
N GLY A 93 -1.75 7.05 -0.34
CA GLY A 93 -0.37 6.80 0.07
C GLY A 93 0.31 5.79 -0.87
N LEU A 94 1.44 5.24 -0.45
CA LEU A 94 2.25 4.29 -1.18
C LEU A 94 2.60 3.09 -0.31
N GLY A 95 2.14 1.89 -0.71
CA GLY A 95 2.60 0.62 -0.17
C GLY A 95 3.89 0.18 -0.87
N THR A 96 4.72 -0.60 -0.18
CA THR A 96 6.04 -0.98 -0.69
C THR A 96 6.28 -2.48 -0.80
N TRP A 97 5.33 -3.28 -0.37
CA TRP A 97 5.44 -4.74 -0.41
C TRP A 97 5.70 -5.25 -1.84
N ARG A 98 6.75 -6.06 -2.01
CA ARG A 98 7.24 -6.64 -3.27
C ARG A 98 7.83 -5.64 -4.28
N VAL A 99 7.45 -4.38 -4.24
CA VAL A 99 7.85 -3.42 -5.28
C VAL A 99 9.08 -2.60 -4.90
N PHE A 100 9.43 -2.51 -3.61
CA PHE A 100 10.64 -1.86 -3.11
C PHE A 100 11.71 -2.85 -2.63
N ASP A 101 11.49 -4.17 -2.72
CA ASP A 101 12.52 -5.18 -2.42
C ASP A 101 13.42 -5.39 -3.63
N VAL A 102 14.28 -4.41 -3.89
CA VAL A 102 15.20 -4.38 -5.04
C VAL A 102 16.65 -4.35 -4.60
N GLY A 103 17.58 -4.63 -5.53
CA GLY A 103 19.02 -4.56 -5.31
C GLY A 103 19.55 -3.14 -5.17
N ALA A 104 20.89 -3.05 -5.24
CA ALA A 104 21.60 -1.78 -5.17
C ALA A 104 21.92 -1.19 -6.55
N SER A 105 21.60 -1.89 -7.64
CA SER A 105 21.89 -1.41 -8.99
C SER A 105 21.05 -0.17 -9.33
N GLU A 106 21.60 0.72 -10.13
CA GLU A 106 20.93 1.93 -10.58
C GLU A 106 19.67 1.59 -11.39
N SER A 107 19.73 0.57 -12.23
CA SER A 107 18.60 0.13 -13.06
C SER A 107 17.40 -0.36 -12.26
N GLU A 108 17.62 -0.95 -11.08
CA GLU A 108 16.55 -1.37 -10.17
C GLU A 108 15.99 -0.19 -9.38
N ARG A 109 16.82 0.80 -9.04
CA ARG A 109 16.46 1.93 -8.14
C ARG A 109 15.93 3.16 -8.86
N ALA A 110 16.37 3.43 -10.09
CA ALA A 110 15.96 4.62 -10.84
C ALA A 110 14.42 4.74 -10.99
N PRO A 111 13.65 3.69 -11.31
CA PRO A 111 12.20 3.81 -11.36
C PRO A 111 11.57 4.17 -10.00
N LEU A 112 12.17 3.72 -8.89
CA LEU A 112 11.70 4.04 -7.55
C LEU A 112 12.06 5.48 -7.14
N GLU A 113 13.17 6.03 -7.61
CA GLU A 113 13.48 7.46 -7.45
C GLU A 113 12.43 8.32 -8.13
N ASP A 114 12.04 7.98 -9.36
CA ASP A 114 11.00 8.69 -10.09
C ASP A 114 9.64 8.58 -9.38
N VAL A 115 9.30 7.38 -8.88
CA VAL A 115 8.11 7.16 -8.06
C VAL A 115 8.12 8.09 -6.83
N LEU A 116 9.22 8.16 -6.06
CA LEU A 116 9.29 8.97 -4.86
C LEU A 116 9.26 10.48 -5.14
N ARG A 117 9.93 10.94 -6.21
CA ARG A 117 9.87 12.35 -6.63
C ARG A 117 8.44 12.75 -7.01
N LEU A 118 7.80 11.96 -7.87
CA LEU A 118 6.42 12.19 -8.30
C LEU A 118 5.45 12.15 -7.12
N PHE A 119 5.60 11.19 -6.21
CA PHE A 119 4.78 11.02 -5.01
C PHE A 119 4.74 12.31 -4.17
N VAL A 120 5.90 12.86 -3.87
CA VAL A 120 6.00 14.11 -3.09
C VAL A 120 5.55 15.34 -3.91
N GLN A 121 5.86 15.41 -5.20
CA GLN A 121 5.43 16.50 -6.08
C GLN A 121 3.91 16.60 -6.17
N ARG A 122 3.20 15.48 -6.11
CA ARG A 122 1.72 15.42 -6.12
C ARG A 122 1.09 15.62 -4.74
N GLY A 123 1.87 15.95 -3.72
CA GLY A 123 1.40 16.23 -2.37
C GLY A 123 1.07 15.00 -1.54
N ALA A 124 1.36 13.80 -2.04
CA ALA A 124 1.26 12.57 -1.26
C ALA A 124 2.45 12.45 -0.31
N ARG A 125 2.26 11.74 0.83
CA ARG A 125 3.32 11.62 1.82
C ARG A 125 3.33 10.35 2.68
N VAL A 126 2.24 9.59 2.75
CA VAL A 126 2.19 8.35 3.54
C VAL A 126 2.88 7.23 2.78
N ILE A 127 4.04 6.77 3.25
CA ILE A 127 4.74 5.60 2.73
C ILE A 127 4.74 4.49 3.78
N ASP A 128 4.22 3.30 3.42
CA ASP A 128 4.05 2.17 4.33
C ASP A 128 4.98 1.02 3.94
N SER A 129 5.78 0.57 4.90
CA SER A 129 6.71 -0.55 4.75
C SER A 129 6.62 -1.53 5.94
N SER A 130 7.52 -2.51 5.97
CA SER A 130 7.66 -3.48 7.06
C SER A 130 9.04 -4.12 7.02
N PRO A 131 9.63 -4.49 8.18
CA PRO A 131 10.89 -5.23 8.24
C PRO A 131 10.81 -6.61 7.55
N MET A 132 9.61 -7.16 7.33
CA MET A 132 9.42 -8.41 6.59
C MET A 132 9.34 -8.23 5.06
N TYR A 133 9.41 -7.01 4.53
CA TYR A 133 9.35 -6.74 3.10
C TYR A 133 10.76 -6.71 2.46
N GLY A 134 11.63 -7.65 2.85
CA GLY A 134 12.99 -7.74 2.35
C GLY A 134 13.80 -6.47 2.61
N ARG A 135 14.30 -5.86 1.55
CA ARG A 135 15.11 -4.63 1.58
C ARG A 135 14.31 -3.33 1.52
N SER A 136 12.97 -3.40 1.47
CA SER A 136 12.12 -2.23 1.24
C SER A 136 12.42 -1.07 2.19
N GLU A 137 12.57 -1.29 3.49
CA GLU A 137 12.92 -0.23 4.46
C GLU A 137 14.27 0.42 4.13
N GLN A 138 15.29 -0.38 3.78
CA GLN A 138 16.62 0.11 3.41
C GLN A 138 16.56 0.92 2.12
N VAL A 139 15.85 0.43 1.11
CA VAL A 139 15.69 1.12 -0.18
C VAL A 139 14.98 2.46 0.01
N ILE A 140 13.91 2.51 0.83
CA ILE A 140 13.23 3.76 1.18
C ILE A 140 14.20 4.72 1.86
N GLY A 141 14.95 4.27 2.87
CA GLY A 141 15.91 5.10 3.59
C GLY A 141 16.99 5.67 2.68
N ASP A 142 17.60 4.84 1.84
CA ASP A 142 18.64 5.24 0.89
C ASP A 142 18.11 6.28 -0.10
N LEU A 143 16.97 6.00 -0.75
CA LEU A 143 16.43 6.86 -1.79
C LEU A 143 15.89 8.16 -1.24
N THR A 144 15.16 8.14 -0.12
CA THR A 144 14.62 9.38 0.47
C THR A 144 15.72 10.27 1.04
N SER A 145 16.83 9.69 1.51
CA SER A 145 18.02 10.41 1.92
C SER A 145 18.72 11.05 0.72
N LYS A 146 19.01 10.27 -0.33
CA LYS A 146 19.61 10.73 -1.59
C LYS A 146 18.83 11.90 -2.21
N LEU A 147 17.50 11.81 -2.18
CA LEU A 147 16.59 12.76 -2.81
C LEU A 147 16.23 13.97 -1.93
N GLY A 148 16.63 13.99 -0.65
CA GLY A 148 16.24 15.04 0.30
C GLY A 148 14.74 15.09 0.58
N LEU A 149 14.06 13.95 0.59
CA LEU A 149 12.60 13.86 0.72
C LEU A 149 12.12 13.47 2.11
N ARG A 150 13.03 13.10 3.02
CA ARG A 150 12.68 12.51 4.32
C ARG A 150 11.65 13.33 5.11
N ASP A 151 11.87 14.64 5.23
CA ASP A 151 11.03 15.53 6.04
C ASP A 151 9.66 15.82 5.40
N LYS A 152 9.48 15.41 4.14
CA LYS A 152 8.22 15.54 3.40
C LYS A 152 7.33 14.32 3.51
N LEU A 153 7.84 13.21 4.08
CA LEU A 153 7.17 11.93 4.14
C LEU A 153 6.67 11.60 5.54
N PHE A 154 5.59 10.86 5.58
CA PHE A 154 5.03 10.21 6.76
C PHE A 154 5.40 8.74 6.70
N PHE A 155 6.37 8.31 7.51
CA PHE A 155 6.86 6.93 7.54
C PHE A 155 5.99 6.05 8.41
N ALA A 156 5.35 5.04 7.81
CA ALA A 156 4.66 3.97 8.50
C ALA A 156 5.45 2.66 8.33
N THR A 157 5.72 1.99 9.45
CA THR A 157 6.31 0.64 9.44
C THR A 157 5.74 -0.21 10.57
N LYS A 158 6.30 -1.42 10.78
CA LYS A 158 5.67 -2.45 11.59
C LYS A 158 6.71 -3.18 12.45
N VAL A 159 6.23 -3.84 13.51
CA VAL A 159 6.99 -4.86 14.25
C VAL A 159 6.32 -6.22 14.05
N TRP A 160 7.13 -7.24 13.70
CA TRP A 160 6.65 -8.59 13.41
C TRP A 160 7.62 -9.64 13.98
N THR A 161 7.51 -9.86 15.26
CA THR A 161 8.29 -10.88 16.00
C THR A 161 7.61 -11.15 17.34
N ARG A 162 8.10 -12.12 18.11
CA ARG A 162 7.64 -12.40 19.47
C ARG A 162 8.71 -12.02 20.48
N GLY A 163 8.26 -11.56 21.65
CA GLY A 163 9.13 -11.19 22.76
C GLY A 163 9.59 -9.74 22.72
N LYS A 164 9.69 -9.15 23.91
CA LYS A 164 9.96 -7.72 24.09
C LYS A 164 11.28 -7.29 23.47
N GLN A 165 12.39 -7.99 23.78
CA GLN A 165 13.72 -7.58 23.30
C GLN A 165 13.82 -7.74 21.77
N ALA A 166 13.36 -8.86 21.22
CA ALA A 166 13.34 -9.06 19.78
C ALA A 166 12.51 -8.00 19.04
N GLY A 167 11.38 -7.55 19.64
CA GLY A 167 10.58 -6.44 19.14
C GLY A 167 11.33 -5.12 19.15
N ILE A 168 12.02 -4.80 20.24
CA ILE A 168 12.88 -3.61 20.36
C ILE A 168 13.95 -3.65 19.28
N ASP A 169 14.70 -4.75 19.16
CA ASP A 169 15.79 -4.89 18.18
C ASP A 169 15.26 -4.76 16.72
N SER A 170 14.09 -5.32 16.45
CA SER A 170 13.44 -5.20 15.14
C SER A 170 13.09 -3.74 14.82
N MET A 171 12.47 -3.03 15.75
CA MET A 171 12.08 -1.63 15.59
C MET A 171 13.30 -0.70 15.48
N GLU A 172 14.37 -0.92 16.26
CA GLU A 172 15.64 -0.17 16.13
C GLU A 172 16.28 -0.36 14.75
N LYS A 173 16.25 -1.58 14.22
CA LYS A 173 16.68 -1.84 12.83
C LYS A 173 15.85 -1.07 11.81
N SER A 174 14.54 -0.89 12.04
CA SER A 174 13.70 -0.07 11.16
C SER A 174 14.12 1.40 11.14
N PHE A 175 14.46 1.99 12.31
CA PHE A 175 15.03 3.35 12.36
C PHE A 175 16.32 3.46 11.54
N THR A 176 17.21 2.48 11.69
CA THR A 176 18.49 2.44 10.97
C THR A 176 18.28 2.32 9.47
N ARG A 177 17.42 1.38 9.02
CA ARG A 177 17.13 1.14 7.61
C ARG A 177 16.44 2.32 6.94
N LEU A 178 15.43 2.89 7.60
CA LEU A 178 14.73 4.08 7.14
C LEU A 178 15.56 5.37 7.28
N GLN A 179 16.73 5.27 7.91
CA GLN A 179 17.66 6.37 8.17
C GLN A 179 16.96 7.58 8.81
N THR A 180 16.11 7.36 9.81
CA THR A 180 15.33 8.39 10.47
C THR A 180 15.47 8.35 11.99
N LYS A 181 15.33 9.49 12.64
CA LYS A 181 15.28 9.59 14.10
C LYS A 181 13.87 9.48 14.67
N ARG A 182 12.84 9.57 13.81
CA ARG A 182 11.44 9.51 14.20
C ARG A 182 10.62 8.78 13.13
N ILE A 183 9.86 7.78 13.56
CA ILE A 183 8.87 7.07 12.75
C ILE A 183 7.49 7.67 13.05
N ASP A 184 6.71 7.96 12.02
CA ASP A 184 5.40 8.56 12.22
C ASP A 184 4.40 7.54 12.74
N LEU A 185 4.32 6.35 12.13
CA LEU A 185 3.40 5.29 12.56
C LEU A 185 4.15 3.97 12.74
N MET A 186 4.14 3.44 13.95
CA MET A 186 4.59 2.08 14.25
C MET A 186 3.39 1.19 14.53
N GLN A 187 3.33 0.04 13.85
CA GLN A 187 2.19 -0.88 13.90
C GLN A 187 2.61 -2.27 14.34
N VAL A 188 1.78 -2.94 15.15
CA VAL A 188 1.95 -4.38 15.39
C VAL A 188 1.41 -5.14 14.19
N HIS A 189 2.30 -5.89 13.51
CA HIS A 189 2.00 -6.58 12.26
C HIS A 189 1.28 -7.90 12.52
N ASN A 190 0.15 -8.10 11.84
CA ASN A 190 -0.65 -9.33 11.89
C ASN A 190 -0.99 -9.78 13.32
N LEU A 191 -1.15 -8.80 14.23
CA LEU A 191 -1.49 -8.98 15.64
C LEU A 191 -0.53 -9.93 16.40
N VAL A 192 0.74 -10.03 15.95
CA VAL A 192 1.74 -10.87 16.61
C VAL A 192 2.21 -10.19 17.89
N ASP A 193 2.00 -10.85 19.04
CA ASP A 193 2.44 -10.42 20.38
C ASP A 193 2.02 -8.97 20.73
N VAL A 194 0.72 -8.68 20.49
CA VAL A 194 0.15 -7.32 20.52
C VAL A 194 0.42 -6.60 21.84
N SER A 195 0.11 -7.23 22.97
CA SER A 195 0.25 -6.60 24.30
C SER A 195 1.68 -6.18 24.61
N THR A 196 2.64 -7.06 24.29
CA THR A 196 4.07 -6.81 24.48
C THR A 196 4.55 -5.63 23.64
N HIS A 197 4.19 -5.61 22.36
CA HIS A 197 4.67 -4.58 21.46
C HIS A 197 3.95 -3.25 21.64
N LEU A 198 2.63 -3.24 21.88
CA LEU A 198 1.92 -1.99 22.14
C LEU A 198 2.46 -1.26 23.38
N ALA A 199 2.85 -1.99 24.43
CA ALA A 199 3.48 -1.39 25.61
C ALA A 199 4.78 -0.65 25.24
N THR A 200 5.67 -1.28 24.47
CA THR A 200 6.92 -0.69 24.00
C THR A 200 6.67 0.50 23.05
N ILE A 201 5.78 0.35 22.08
CA ILE A 201 5.45 1.40 21.09
C ILE A 201 4.88 2.65 21.79
N ARG A 202 4.01 2.46 22.79
CA ARG A 202 3.45 3.56 23.58
C ARG A 202 4.52 4.28 24.41
N ASP A 203 5.47 3.53 24.95
CA ASP A 203 6.62 4.13 25.65
C ASP A 203 7.46 4.99 24.70
N TRP A 204 7.78 4.47 23.52
CA TRP A 204 8.49 5.22 22.48
C TRP A 204 7.71 6.43 21.94
N LYS A 205 6.37 6.35 21.92
CA LYS A 205 5.53 7.52 21.63
C LYS A 205 5.70 8.59 22.70
N ARG A 206 5.72 8.24 24.01
CA ARG A 206 5.97 9.21 25.09
C ARG A 206 7.36 9.85 24.99
N GLN A 207 8.34 9.10 24.51
CA GLN A 207 9.71 9.59 24.27
C GLN A 207 9.84 10.44 22.98
N GLY A 208 8.79 10.59 22.18
CA GLY A 208 8.81 11.34 20.93
C GLY A 208 9.50 10.62 19.75
N ARG A 209 9.90 9.35 19.91
CA ARG A 209 10.52 8.53 18.87
C ARG A 209 9.51 8.07 17.82
N ILE A 210 8.28 7.87 18.24
CA ILE A 210 7.13 7.46 17.43
C ILE A 210 6.01 8.46 17.64
N ARG A 211 5.26 8.79 16.57
CA ARG A 211 4.14 9.76 16.67
C ARG A 211 2.81 9.06 16.91
N TYR A 212 2.56 7.96 16.21
CA TYR A 212 1.29 7.25 16.21
C TYR A 212 1.48 5.75 16.41
N VAL A 213 0.51 5.16 17.08
CA VAL A 213 0.45 3.74 17.45
C VAL A 213 -0.65 3.06 16.66
N GLY A 214 -0.36 1.91 16.05
CA GLY A 214 -1.36 1.16 15.29
C GLY A 214 -1.20 -0.35 15.37
N VAL A 215 -2.18 -1.04 14.79
CA VAL A 215 -2.12 -2.47 14.50
C VAL A 215 -2.52 -2.72 13.06
N THR A 216 -2.11 -3.84 12.48
CA THR A 216 -2.46 -4.17 11.11
C THR A 216 -2.77 -5.65 10.94
N HIS A 217 -3.70 -5.94 10.02
CA HIS A 217 -3.91 -7.26 9.44
C HIS A 217 -4.29 -7.13 7.97
N TYR A 218 -4.14 -8.22 7.19
CA TYR A 218 -4.39 -8.21 5.74
C TYR A 218 -5.44 -9.23 5.29
N GLU A 219 -6.10 -9.91 6.24
CA GLU A 219 -7.11 -10.94 5.98
C GLU A 219 -8.37 -10.69 6.81
N SER A 220 -9.54 -10.84 6.18
CA SER A 220 -10.84 -10.69 6.85
C SER A 220 -11.09 -11.75 7.92
N GLY A 221 -10.49 -12.94 7.81
CA GLY A 221 -10.56 -13.98 8.85
C GLY A 221 -10.02 -13.58 10.21
N ALA A 222 -9.20 -12.51 10.28
CA ALA A 222 -8.70 -11.96 11.55
C ALA A 222 -9.60 -10.87 12.16
N PHE A 223 -10.69 -10.48 11.52
CA PHE A 223 -11.49 -9.33 11.95
C PHE A 223 -12.09 -9.47 13.35
N GLU A 224 -12.40 -10.68 13.81
CA GLU A 224 -12.81 -10.90 15.20
C GLU A 224 -11.72 -10.50 16.21
N ALA A 225 -10.47 -10.87 15.93
CA ALA A 225 -9.33 -10.48 16.76
C ALA A 225 -9.03 -8.98 16.65
N VAL A 226 -9.13 -8.40 15.44
CA VAL A 226 -9.01 -6.94 15.22
C VAL A 226 -10.06 -6.19 16.02
N GLU A 227 -11.31 -6.64 16.02
CA GLU A 227 -12.40 -6.02 16.78
C GLU A 227 -12.14 -6.04 18.28
N LYS A 228 -11.71 -7.18 18.83
CA LYS A 228 -11.33 -7.29 20.25
C LYS A 228 -10.27 -6.24 20.63
N ILE A 229 -9.25 -6.08 19.79
CA ILE A 229 -8.17 -5.11 20.02
C ILE A 229 -8.71 -3.68 19.89
N LEU A 230 -9.50 -3.36 18.88
CA LEU A 230 -10.13 -2.03 18.75
C LEU A 230 -10.97 -1.66 19.95
N ARG A 231 -11.64 -2.63 20.59
CA ARG A 231 -12.47 -2.40 21.79
C ARG A 231 -11.63 -2.19 23.06
N SER A 232 -10.55 -2.96 23.20
CA SER A 232 -9.75 -2.97 24.43
C SER A 232 -8.57 -1.99 24.42
N GLU A 233 -8.04 -1.62 23.25
CA GLU A 233 -6.82 -0.85 23.14
C GLU A 233 -7.05 0.57 22.61
N LYS A 234 -6.30 1.54 23.15
CA LYS A 234 -6.27 2.89 22.58
C LYS A 234 -5.26 2.92 21.43
N LEU A 235 -5.77 3.07 20.22
CA LEU A 235 -4.98 3.13 18.97
C LEU A 235 -5.18 4.48 18.29
N ASP A 236 -4.16 4.91 17.55
CA ASP A 236 -4.28 6.03 16.60
C ASP A 236 -4.67 5.54 15.21
N PHE A 237 -4.17 4.35 14.81
CA PHE A 237 -4.37 3.78 13.49
C PHE A 237 -4.73 2.29 13.52
N LEU A 238 -5.55 1.91 12.57
CA LEU A 238 -5.79 0.55 12.15
C LEU A 238 -5.45 0.42 10.66
N GLN A 239 -4.70 -0.62 10.26
CA GLN A 239 -4.51 -0.94 8.85
C GLN A 239 -5.10 -2.30 8.54
N ILE A 240 -6.01 -2.38 7.56
CA ILE A 240 -6.72 -3.60 7.16
C ILE A 240 -6.89 -3.71 5.66
N ASN A 241 -7.18 -4.94 5.19
CA ASN A 241 -7.64 -5.17 3.82
C ASN A 241 -9.07 -4.66 3.65
N TYR A 242 -9.28 -4.03 2.51
CA TYR A 242 -10.60 -3.60 2.07
C TYR A 242 -10.56 -3.28 0.58
N SER A 243 -11.45 -3.90 -0.17
CA SER A 243 -11.58 -3.69 -1.62
C SER A 243 -13.04 -3.86 -2.03
N ILE A 244 -13.35 -3.52 -3.26
CA ILE A 244 -14.72 -3.65 -3.80
C ILE A 244 -15.24 -5.10 -3.75
N MET A 245 -14.34 -6.10 -3.71
CA MET A 245 -14.67 -7.52 -3.61
C MET A 245 -14.45 -8.13 -2.22
N GLU A 246 -13.70 -7.44 -1.33
CA GLU A 246 -13.45 -7.85 0.06
C GLU A 246 -14.04 -6.78 0.97
N ARG A 247 -15.35 -6.88 1.29
CA ARG A 247 -16.14 -5.82 1.94
C ARG A 247 -16.51 -6.12 3.40
N GLU A 248 -16.06 -7.22 3.96
CA GLU A 248 -16.41 -7.66 5.32
C GLU A 248 -16.11 -6.60 6.38
N ALA A 249 -15.11 -5.73 6.14
CA ALA A 249 -14.79 -4.63 7.05
C ALA A 249 -15.94 -3.63 7.24
N GLU A 250 -16.85 -3.47 6.26
CA GLU A 250 -17.99 -2.56 6.34
C GLU A 250 -19.00 -2.97 7.42
N GLN A 251 -19.09 -4.26 7.73
CA GLN A 251 -20.10 -4.76 8.67
C GLN A 251 -19.84 -4.33 10.11
N ARG A 252 -18.56 -4.38 10.56
CA ARG A 252 -18.21 -4.16 11.98
C ARG A 252 -16.97 -3.31 12.18
N ILE A 253 -15.92 -3.54 11.40
CA ILE A 253 -14.59 -2.97 11.67
C ILE A 253 -14.54 -1.47 11.35
N LEU A 254 -15.01 -1.07 10.18
CA LEU A 254 -15.01 0.34 9.79
C LEU A 254 -15.94 1.20 10.68
N PRO A 255 -17.18 0.78 10.99
CA PRO A 255 -18.03 1.49 11.97
C PRO A 255 -17.38 1.61 13.35
N LEU A 256 -16.80 0.52 13.86
CA LEU A 256 -16.13 0.52 15.17
C LEU A 256 -14.89 1.44 15.17
N ALA A 257 -14.11 1.47 14.09
CA ALA A 257 -12.97 2.38 13.98
C ALA A 257 -13.40 3.85 14.04
N GLN A 258 -14.53 4.21 13.40
CA GLN A 258 -15.11 5.56 13.50
C GLN A 258 -15.57 5.88 14.92
N GLU A 259 -16.32 4.99 15.57
CA GLU A 259 -16.76 5.13 16.96
C GLU A 259 -15.57 5.35 17.91
N ARG A 260 -14.53 4.56 17.74
CA ARG A 260 -13.29 4.61 18.54
C ARG A 260 -12.35 5.76 18.15
N ARG A 261 -12.67 6.55 17.10
CA ARG A 261 -11.87 7.64 16.57
C ARG A 261 -10.47 7.20 16.14
N VAL A 262 -10.39 6.04 15.49
CA VAL A 262 -9.15 5.43 14.95
C VAL A 262 -9.08 5.72 13.45
N ALA A 263 -7.94 6.22 12.99
CA ALA A 263 -7.68 6.41 11.56
C ALA A 263 -7.50 5.06 10.87
N VAL A 264 -8.08 4.90 9.67
CA VAL A 264 -8.01 3.63 8.94
C VAL A 264 -7.16 3.78 7.68
N ILE A 265 -6.11 2.96 7.59
CA ILE A 265 -5.31 2.77 6.37
C ILE A 265 -5.77 1.48 5.70
N ILE A 266 -6.00 1.54 4.39
CA ILE A 266 -6.41 0.38 3.60
C ILE A 266 -5.22 -0.19 2.85
N ASN A 267 -4.89 -1.45 3.15
CA ASN A 267 -3.97 -2.27 2.36
C ASN A 267 -4.75 -3.14 1.35
N ARG A 268 -4.04 -3.77 0.40
CA ARG A 268 -4.60 -4.66 -0.64
C ARG A 268 -5.81 -4.07 -1.40
N PRO A 269 -5.80 -2.79 -1.80
CA PRO A 269 -6.97 -2.14 -2.42
C PRO A 269 -7.41 -2.80 -3.73
N PHE A 270 -6.50 -3.55 -4.36
CA PHE A 270 -6.74 -4.26 -5.62
C PHE A 270 -6.84 -5.78 -5.44
N GLY A 271 -7.12 -6.28 -4.22
CA GLY A 271 -7.18 -7.72 -3.94
C GLY A 271 -5.86 -8.46 -4.22
N GLY A 272 -4.71 -7.79 -3.99
CA GLY A 272 -3.39 -8.34 -4.36
C GLY A 272 -3.08 -8.29 -5.86
N GLY A 273 -3.90 -7.62 -6.66
CA GLY A 273 -3.79 -7.52 -8.12
C GLY A 273 -4.88 -8.27 -8.88
N ASP A 274 -5.65 -9.11 -8.22
CA ASP A 274 -6.66 -9.98 -8.84
C ASP A 274 -7.78 -9.19 -9.52
N LEU A 275 -8.12 -8.00 -9.00
CA LEU A 275 -9.14 -7.13 -9.59
C LEU A 275 -8.79 -6.71 -11.02
N PHE A 276 -7.52 -6.48 -11.35
CA PHE A 276 -7.11 -6.16 -12.72
C PHE A 276 -7.25 -7.34 -13.67
N GLY A 277 -7.14 -8.57 -13.16
CA GLY A 277 -7.43 -9.79 -13.92
C GLY A 277 -8.89 -9.86 -14.34
N ARG A 278 -9.83 -9.51 -13.47
CA ARG A 278 -11.28 -9.51 -13.72
C ARG A 278 -11.68 -8.51 -14.79
N VAL A 279 -11.06 -7.34 -14.81
CA VAL A 279 -11.40 -6.25 -15.73
C VAL A 279 -10.51 -6.19 -16.96
N ARG A 280 -9.65 -7.20 -17.17
CA ARG A 280 -8.82 -7.30 -18.37
C ARG A 280 -9.71 -7.27 -19.62
N ALA A 281 -9.38 -6.42 -20.60
CA ALA A 281 -10.14 -6.20 -21.82
C ALA A 281 -11.60 -5.70 -21.63
N LYS A 282 -11.96 -5.27 -20.42
CA LYS A 282 -13.24 -4.60 -20.16
C LYS A 282 -13.06 -3.09 -20.21
N GLN A 283 -14.01 -2.40 -20.82
CA GLN A 283 -14.07 -0.93 -20.78
C GLN A 283 -14.73 -0.46 -19.49
N LEU A 284 -14.32 0.72 -19.03
CA LEU A 284 -15.05 1.41 -17.96
C LEU A 284 -16.48 1.70 -18.45
N PRO A 285 -17.48 1.61 -17.57
CA PRO A 285 -18.82 2.03 -17.93
C PRO A 285 -18.87 3.56 -18.09
N ASP A 286 -19.68 4.06 -19.03
CA ASP A 286 -19.77 5.49 -19.35
C ASP A 286 -20.08 6.36 -18.11
N TRP A 287 -20.91 5.85 -17.20
CA TRP A 287 -21.26 6.54 -15.97
C TRP A 287 -20.09 6.71 -14.99
N ALA A 288 -18.95 6.06 -15.20
CA ALA A 288 -17.75 6.29 -14.39
C ALA A 288 -17.26 7.75 -14.49
N ALA A 289 -17.57 8.45 -15.57
CA ALA A 289 -17.28 9.87 -15.75
C ALA A 289 -18.02 10.77 -14.72
N GLU A 290 -19.13 10.33 -14.15
CA GLU A 290 -19.92 11.09 -13.17
C GLU A 290 -19.13 11.43 -11.90
N PHE A 291 -18.11 10.62 -11.57
CA PHE A 291 -17.19 10.83 -10.43
C PHE A 291 -15.72 10.96 -10.86
N ASP A 292 -15.46 11.52 -12.04
CA ASP A 292 -14.12 11.79 -12.58
C ASP A 292 -13.21 10.55 -12.65
N CYS A 293 -13.81 9.39 -12.95
CA CYS A 293 -13.10 8.13 -13.05
C CYS A 293 -12.61 7.89 -14.49
N ARG A 294 -11.31 7.65 -14.68
CA ARG A 294 -10.68 7.53 -16.00
C ARG A 294 -9.95 6.20 -16.23
N SER A 295 -9.79 5.39 -15.17
CA SER A 295 -9.11 4.11 -15.22
C SER A 295 -9.75 3.13 -14.24
N TRP A 296 -9.45 1.85 -14.38
CA TRP A 296 -9.88 0.85 -13.41
C TRP A 296 -9.22 1.05 -12.04
N ALA A 297 -7.98 1.57 -11.99
CA ALA A 297 -7.37 1.93 -10.72
C ALA A 297 -8.14 3.06 -10.04
N HIS A 298 -8.55 4.12 -10.78
CA HIS A 298 -9.44 5.15 -10.25
C HIS A 298 -10.75 4.55 -9.74
N PHE A 299 -11.36 3.65 -10.49
CA PHE A 299 -12.63 3.02 -10.13
C PHE A 299 -12.53 2.34 -8.77
N PHE A 300 -11.55 1.50 -8.57
CA PHE A 300 -11.36 0.78 -7.32
C PHE A 300 -10.94 1.69 -6.16
N LEU A 301 -10.01 2.62 -6.38
CA LEU A 301 -9.52 3.51 -5.34
C LEU A 301 -10.57 4.53 -4.91
N LYS A 302 -11.30 5.15 -5.84
CA LYS A 302 -12.37 6.09 -5.50
C LYS A 302 -13.52 5.42 -4.74
N TRP A 303 -13.84 4.17 -5.07
CA TRP A 303 -14.80 3.39 -4.31
C TRP A 303 -14.38 3.24 -2.84
N ILE A 304 -13.09 2.94 -2.58
CA ILE A 304 -12.54 2.81 -1.23
C ILE A 304 -12.49 4.19 -0.54
N VAL A 305 -11.91 5.19 -1.21
CA VAL A 305 -11.76 6.55 -0.66
C VAL A 305 -13.11 7.17 -0.35
N ALA A 306 -14.17 6.85 -1.08
CA ALA A 306 -15.51 7.35 -0.81
C ALA A 306 -16.09 6.87 0.54
N HIS A 307 -15.57 5.80 1.14
CA HIS A 307 -16.03 5.35 2.45
C HIS A 307 -15.56 6.32 3.56
N PRO A 308 -16.46 6.88 4.40
CA PRO A 308 -16.13 7.93 5.35
C PRO A 308 -15.15 7.51 6.46
N ALA A 309 -15.07 6.22 6.80
CA ALA A 309 -14.14 5.70 7.79
C ALA A 309 -12.71 5.58 7.28
N VAL A 310 -12.47 5.57 5.96
CA VAL A 310 -11.14 5.39 5.38
C VAL A 310 -10.35 6.69 5.45
N THR A 311 -9.18 6.68 6.07
CA THR A 311 -8.29 7.85 6.13
C THR A 311 -7.34 7.89 4.95
N CYS A 312 -6.71 6.76 4.61
CA CYS A 312 -5.74 6.67 3.53
C CYS A 312 -5.76 5.26 2.91
N VAL A 313 -5.51 5.15 1.63
CA VAL A 313 -5.32 3.88 0.93
C VAL A 313 -3.90 3.80 0.37
N ILE A 314 -3.25 2.63 0.46
CA ILE A 314 -1.84 2.45 0.13
C ILE A 314 -1.62 1.43 -1.01
N PRO A 315 -2.01 1.74 -2.25
CA PRO A 315 -1.64 0.91 -3.40
C PRO A 315 -0.12 0.85 -3.55
N ALA A 316 0.41 -0.31 -3.94
CA ALA A 316 1.84 -0.51 -4.15
C ALA A 316 2.19 -0.47 -5.64
N THR A 317 3.24 0.26 -6.01
CA THR A 317 3.75 0.30 -7.38
C THR A 317 5.21 0.75 -7.42
N ASN A 318 5.96 0.26 -8.42
CA ASN A 318 7.30 0.72 -8.81
C ASN A 318 7.28 1.44 -10.17
N ASN A 319 6.11 1.70 -10.74
CA ASN A 319 5.93 2.36 -12.02
C ASN A 319 5.39 3.78 -11.81
N PRO A 320 6.11 4.84 -12.25
CA PRO A 320 5.66 6.22 -12.11
C PRO A 320 4.30 6.51 -12.77
N GLN A 321 4.00 5.86 -13.90
CA GLN A 321 2.71 6.05 -14.59
C GLN A 321 1.55 5.46 -13.79
N HIS A 322 1.74 4.28 -13.19
CA HIS A 322 0.74 3.69 -12.28
C HIS A 322 0.59 4.52 -11.00
N LEU A 323 1.69 5.11 -10.51
CA LEU A 323 1.61 6.01 -9.36
C LEU A 323 0.80 7.25 -9.69
N GLU A 324 1.06 7.90 -10.81
CA GLU A 324 0.31 9.09 -11.26
C GLU A 324 -1.18 8.77 -11.35
N ASP A 325 -1.53 7.65 -11.96
CA ASP A 325 -2.91 7.19 -12.07
C ASP A 325 -3.53 6.96 -10.67
N ASN A 326 -2.85 6.25 -9.78
CA ASN A 326 -3.32 6.03 -8.42
C ASN A 326 -3.55 7.34 -7.65
N LEU A 327 -2.63 8.31 -7.75
CA LEU A 327 -2.72 9.58 -7.05
C LEU A 327 -3.89 10.45 -7.53
N GLN A 328 -4.20 10.40 -8.83
CA GLN A 328 -5.35 11.11 -9.41
C GLN A 328 -6.69 10.59 -8.86
N ALA A 329 -6.76 9.33 -8.41
CA ALA A 329 -7.96 8.82 -7.74
C ALA A 329 -8.28 9.54 -6.42
N GLY A 330 -7.29 10.19 -5.81
CA GLY A 330 -7.45 10.98 -4.59
C GLY A 330 -7.99 12.40 -4.82
N ALA A 331 -8.37 12.77 -6.05
CA ALA A 331 -8.82 14.11 -6.40
C ALA A 331 -10.19 14.10 -7.09
N GLY A 332 -10.85 15.27 -7.16
CA GLY A 332 -12.13 15.44 -7.83
C GLY A 332 -13.30 14.79 -7.08
N ARG A 333 -14.37 14.51 -7.82
CA ARG A 333 -15.61 13.96 -7.25
C ARG A 333 -15.43 12.51 -6.80
N LEU A 334 -16.09 12.15 -5.71
CA LEU A 334 -16.16 10.78 -5.21
C LEU A 334 -17.57 10.23 -5.42
N PRO A 335 -17.70 8.89 -5.62
CA PRO A 335 -19.02 8.25 -5.69
C PRO A 335 -19.75 8.37 -4.35
N ASP A 336 -21.03 8.69 -4.39
CA ASP A 336 -21.92 8.62 -3.23
C ASP A 336 -22.28 7.15 -2.87
N ALA A 337 -23.09 6.94 -1.84
CA ALA A 337 -23.45 5.59 -1.40
C ALA A 337 -24.19 4.79 -2.48
N LYS A 338 -25.09 5.43 -3.25
CA LYS A 338 -25.85 4.79 -4.32
C LYS A 338 -24.90 4.40 -5.49
N MET A 339 -24.00 5.29 -5.84
CA MET A 339 -22.99 5.03 -6.88
C MET A 339 -22.03 3.93 -6.43
N ARG A 340 -21.59 3.93 -5.16
CA ARG A 340 -20.74 2.83 -4.63
C ARG A 340 -21.44 1.47 -4.75
N GLN A 341 -22.75 1.39 -4.46
CA GLN A 341 -23.49 0.14 -4.65
C GLN A 341 -23.56 -0.25 -6.13
N ARG A 342 -23.86 0.68 -7.03
CA ARG A 342 -23.83 0.45 -8.48
C ARG A 342 -22.48 -0.06 -8.97
N MET A 343 -21.38 0.46 -8.41
CA MET A 343 -20.03 -0.01 -8.74
C MET A 343 -19.82 -1.46 -8.30
N VAL A 344 -20.31 -1.83 -7.11
CA VAL A 344 -20.24 -3.22 -6.61
C VAL A 344 -21.01 -4.17 -7.52
N ASP A 345 -22.27 -3.83 -7.84
CA ASP A 345 -23.14 -4.66 -8.69
C ASP A 345 -22.51 -4.87 -10.07
N PHE A 346 -21.94 -3.81 -10.63
CA PHE A 346 -21.25 -3.87 -11.92
C PHE A 346 -20.03 -4.80 -11.89
N VAL A 347 -19.13 -4.64 -10.90
CA VAL A 347 -17.93 -5.49 -10.80
C VAL A 347 -18.29 -6.95 -10.49
N SER A 348 -19.38 -7.18 -9.75
CA SER A 348 -19.87 -8.53 -9.47
C SER A 348 -20.44 -9.25 -10.69
N SER A 349 -20.88 -8.50 -11.70
CA SER A 349 -21.42 -9.04 -12.97
C SER A 349 -20.34 -9.32 -14.02
N LEU A 350 -19.08 -8.90 -13.81
CA LEU A 350 -17.95 -9.12 -14.73
C LEU A 350 -17.30 -10.50 -14.55
#